data_93b0a9a8b5256525488a4dbc68e3279b
#
_entry.id   93b0a9a8b5256525488a4dbc68e3279b
#
_cell.length_a   1.000
_cell.length_b   1.000
_cell.length_c   1.000
_cell.angle_alpha   90.00
_cell.angle_beta   90.00
_cell.angle_gamma   90.00
#
_symmetry.space_group_name_H-M   'P 1'
#
loop_
_entity.id
_entity.type
_entity.pdbx_description
1 polymer ?
#
loop_
_entity_poly.entity_id
_entity_poly.type
_entity_poly.pdbx_seq_one_letter_code
_entity_poly.pdbx_strand_id
1 'polypeptide(L)'
;MKDGLGMSCDEMSKVFGEWNKTELDSFLIEITTDILAFKDKDGKPLVEKIRDAAGQKGTGKWTAISALDKGMPVTLIGELNCARVCVCVCLSYT
;
A
#
# COMPACT_ATOMS: atom_id res chain seq x y z
N MET A 1 -4.69 -2.00 -9.19
CA MET A 1 -5.93 -1.29 -9.64
C MET A 1 -5.63 -0.33 -10.77
N LYS A 2 -4.72 0.62 -10.64
CA LYS A 2 -4.37 1.57 -11.72
C LYS A 2 -3.82 0.84 -12.95
N ASP A 3 -2.74 0.09 -12.82
CA ASP A 3 -2.02 -0.51 -13.96
C ASP A 3 -2.72 -1.76 -14.51
N GLY A 4 -3.34 -2.58 -13.65
CA GLY A 4 -4.01 -3.81 -14.07
C GLY A 4 -5.45 -3.62 -14.56
N LEU A 5 -6.21 -2.77 -13.92
CA LEU A 5 -7.62 -2.51 -14.23
C LEU A 5 -7.87 -1.17 -14.94
N GLY A 6 -6.84 -0.35 -15.11
CA GLY A 6 -6.96 0.95 -15.75
C GLY A 6 -7.82 1.96 -14.98
N MET A 7 -7.96 1.80 -13.68
CA MET A 7 -8.80 2.67 -12.85
C MET A 7 -8.12 4.01 -12.57
N SER A 8 -8.89 5.08 -12.64
CA SER A 8 -8.44 6.42 -12.23
C SER A 8 -8.38 6.54 -10.70
N CYS A 9 -7.67 7.57 -10.20
CA CYS A 9 -7.60 7.82 -8.76
C CYS A 9 -8.98 8.11 -8.15
N ASP A 10 -9.86 8.79 -8.88
CA ASP A 10 -11.22 9.09 -8.42
C ASP A 10 -12.08 7.80 -8.30
N GLU A 11 -11.95 6.88 -9.24
CA GLU A 11 -12.62 5.57 -9.19
C GLU A 11 -12.08 4.71 -8.05
N MET A 12 -10.78 4.68 -7.87
CA MET A 12 -10.16 3.97 -6.73
C MET A 12 -10.61 4.55 -5.39
N SER A 13 -10.70 5.88 -5.26
CA SER A 13 -11.22 6.54 -4.06
C SER A 13 -12.65 6.10 -3.73
N LYS A 14 -13.52 6.02 -4.74
CA LYS A 14 -14.90 5.53 -4.54
C LYS A 14 -14.95 4.10 -4.06
N VAL A 15 -14.16 3.21 -4.66
CA VAL A 15 -14.08 1.80 -4.26
C VAL A 15 -13.61 1.66 -2.81
N PHE A 16 -12.55 2.36 -2.42
CA PHE A 16 -12.07 2.34 -1.03
C PHE A 16 -13.10 2.94 -0.06
N GLY A 17 -13.82 3.98 -0.47
CA GLY A 17 -14.92 4.55 0.32
C GLY A 17 -16.07 3.56 0.54
N GLU A 18 -16.41 2.76 -0.46
CA GLU A 18 -17.41 1.69 -0.34
C GLU A 18 -16.91 0.58 0.59
N TRP A 19 -15.67 0.17 0.45
CA TRP A 19 -15.07 -0.85 1.33
C TRP A 19 -15.04 -0.40 2.80
N ASN A 20 -14.80 0.88 3.04
CA ASN A 20 -14.79 1.44 4.39
C ASN A 20 -16.16 1.43 5.09
N LYS A 21 -17.25 1.24 4.32
CA LYS A 21 -18.61 1.07 4.85
C LYS A 21 -18.97 -0.37 5.16
N THR A 22 -18.09 -1.31 4.85
CA THR A 22 -18.30 -2.74 4.99
C THR A 22 -17.38 -3.33 6.06
N GLU A 23 -17.18 -4.65 6.01
CA GLU A 23 -16.28 -5.39 6.89
C GLU A 23 -14.82 -4.92 6.87
N LEU A 24 -14.42 -4.18 5.83
CA LEU A 24 -13.09 -3.60 5.68
C LEU A 24 -12.95 -2.22 6.32
N ASP A 25 -13.91 -1.79 7.13
CA ASP A 25 -13.86 -0.54 7.86
C ASP A 25 -12.58 -0.45 8.70
N SER A 26 -11.73 0.49 8.35
CA SER A 26 -10.49 0.75 9.08
C SER A 26 -9.97 2.17 8.81
N PHE A 27 -9.23 2.71 9.78
CA PHE A 27 -8.57 4.00 9.63
C PHE A 27 -7.68 4.07 8.37
N LEU A 28 -6.99 2.97 8.03
CA LEU A 28 -6.13 2.93 6.85
C LEU A 28 -6.92 3.00 5.53
N ILE A 29 -8.07 2.36 5.47
CA ILE A 29 -8.96 2.44 4.29
C ILE A 29 -9.54 3.84 4.17
N GLU A 30 -9.96 4.45 5.27
CA GLU A 30 -10.47 5.83 5.31
C GLU A 30 -9.45 6.83 4.77
N ILE A 31 -8.23 6.85 5.33
CA ILE A 31 -7.18 7.75 4.86
C ILE A 31 -6.75 7.48 3.41
N THR A 32 -6.80 6.23 2.95
CA THR A 32 -6.51 5.89 1.55
C THR A 32 -7.55 6.50 0.62
N THR A 33 -8.83 6.49 1.00
CA THR A 33 -9.90 7.14 0.26
C THR A 33 -9.62 8.64 0.10
N ASP A 34 -9.26 9.32 1.18
CA ASP A 34 -8.97 10.75 1.18
C ASP A 34 -7.70 11.08 0.37
N ILE A 35 -6.66 10.28 0.50
CA ILE A 35 -5.41 10.46 -0.25
C ILE A 35 -5.64 10.33 -1.76
N LEU A 36 -6.42 9.35 -2.19
CA LEU A 36 -6.72 9.13 -3.61
C LEU A 36 -7.63 10.22 -4.19
N ALA A 37 -8.50 10.81 -3.37
CA ALA A 37 -9.37 11.91 -3.78
C ALA A 37 -8.67 13.27 -3.80
N PHE A 38 -7.58 13.41 -3.05
CA PHE A 38 -6.89 14.69 -2.91
C PHE A 38 -6.20 15.11 -4.21
N LYS A 39 -6.51 16.33 -4.66
CA LYS A 39 -5.92 16.93 -5.86
C LYS A 39 -5.00 18.09 -5.48
N ASP A 40 -3.89 18.21 -6.20
CA ASP A 40 -2.99 19.35 -6.07
C ASP A 40 -3.58 20.61 -6.72
N LYS A 41 -2.92 21.75 -6.54
CA LYS A 41 -3.28 23.05 -7.13
C LYS A 41 -3.45 22.98 -8.66
N ASP A 42 -2.76 22.05 -9.30
CA ASP A 42 -2.82 21.81 -10.75
C ASP A 42 -4.03 20.95 -11.18
N GLY A 43 -4.86 20.51 -10.25
CA GLY A 43 -6.01 19.63 -10.51
C GLY A 43 -5.64 18.16 -10.75
N LYS A 44 -4.37 17.79 -10.61
CA LYS A 44 -3.89 16.40 -10.74
C LYS A 44 -3.86 15.71 -9.37
N PRO A 45 -4.04 14.37 -9.31
CA PRO A 45 -3.92 13.64 -8.06
C PRO A 45 -2.53 13.82 -7.45
N LEU A 46 -2.47 14.30 -6.21
CA LEU A 46 -1.18 14.55 -5.52
C LEU A 46 -0.41 13.25 -5.30
N VAL A 47 -1.09 12.13 -5.11
CA VAL A 47 -0.47 10.81 -4.89
C VAL A 47 0.46 10.40 -6.03
N GLU A 48 0.18 10.81 -7.26
CA GLU A 48 1.04 10.51 -8.43
C GLU A 48 2.33 11.33 -8.46
N LYS A 49 2.39 12.43 -7.72
CA LYS A 49 3.57 13.29 -7.62
C LYS A 49 4.49 12.90 -6.47
N ILE A 50 4.02 12.07 -5.56
CA ILE A 50 4.81 11.60 -4.43
C ILE A 50 5.81 10.56 -4.92
N ARG A 51 7.06 10.69 -4.47
CA ARG A 51 8.12 9.73 -4.82
C ARG A 51 7.71 8.32 -4.37
N ASP A 52 7.72 7.38 -5.30
CA ASP A 52 7.47 5.97 -5.01
C ASP A 52 8.71 5.35 -4.35
N ALA A 53 8.82 5.57 -3.05
CA ALA A 53 9.88 5.02 -2.22
C ALA A 53 9.29 4.53 -0.91
N ALA A 54 9.63 3.31 -0.53
CA ALA A 54 9.17 2.71 0.71
C ALA A 54 10.35 2.34 1.61
N GLY A 55 10.23 2.67 2.89
CA GLY A 55 11.18 2.25 3.91
C GLY A 55 10.63 1.09 4.74
N GLN A 56 11.51 0.38 5.43
CA GLN A 56 11.15 -0.67 6.35
C GLN A 56 11.53 -0.26 7.78
N LYS A 57 10.55 -0.30 8.68
CA LYS A 57 10.78 -0.01 10.12
C LYS A 57 11.04 -1.28 10.94
N GLY A 58 10.94 -2.45 10.33
CA GLY A 58 11.24 -3.73 10.98
C GLY A 58 10.04 -4.54 11.47
N THR A 59 8.85 -3.96 11.55
CA THR A 59 7.65 -4.66 12.05
C THR A 59 7.26 -5.85 11.18
N GLY A 60 7.28 -5.70 9.84
CA GLY A 60 6.98 -6.80 8.91
C GLY A 60 8.02 -7.93 8.99
N LYS A 61 9.29 -7.59 9.09
CA LYS A 61 10.37 -8.55 9.29
C LYS A 61 10.21 -9.30 10.61
N TRP A 62 9.97 -8.58 11.70
CA TRP A 62 9.73 -9.18 13.02
C TRP A 62 8.53 -10.11 13.02
N THR A 63 7.43 -9.73 12.36
CA THR A 63 6.24 -10.57 12.22
C THR A 63 6.56 -11.89 11.52
N ALA A 64 7.32 -11.84 10.41
CA ALA A 64 7.72 -13.03 9.67
C ALA A 64 8.63 -13.94 10.52
N ILE A 65 9.61 -13.39 11.22
CA ILE A 65 10.50 -14.14 12.11
C ILE A 65 9.70 -14.80 13.25
N SER A 66 8.83 -14.06 13.92
CA SER A 66 8.00 -14.59 15.00
C SER A 66 7.06 -15.69 14.53
N ALA A 67 6.52 -15.57 13.33
CA ALA A 67 5.66 -16.58 12.73
C ALA A 67 6.43 -17.87 12.43
N LEU A 68 7.64 -17.78 11.90
CA LEU A 68 8.53 -18.92 11.65
C LEU A 68 8.90 -19.62 12.97
N ASP A 69 9.23 -18.88 14.02
CA ASP A 69 9.56 -19.44 15.34
C ASP A 69 8.37 -20.19 15.96
N LYS A 70 7.15 -19.75 15.66
CA LYS A 70 5.90 -20.35 16.19
C LYS A 70 5.28 -21.36 15.23
N GLY A 71 5.85 -21.59 14.06
CA GLY A 71 5.29 -22.47 13.04
C GLY A 71 3.97 -22.01 12.45
N MET A 72 3.70 -20.69 12.45
CA MET A 72 2.46 -20.12 11.92
C MET A 72 2.66 -19.56 10.51
N PRO A 73 1.79 -19.90 9.55
CA PRO A 73 1.91 -19.38 8.19
C PRO A 73 1.45 -17.92 8.12
N VAL A 74 2.32 -17.03 7.63
CA VAL A 74 2.02 -15.62 7.32
C VAL A 74 2.55 -15.27 5.93
N THR A 75 2.24 -16.09 4.95
CA THR A 75 2.81 -16.04 3.60
C THR A 75 2.66 -14.68 2.95
N LEU A 76 1.47 -14.09 2.99
CA LEU A 76 1.20 -12.79 2.37
C LEU A 76 2.04 -11.67 2.98
N ILE A 77 2.16 -11.62 4.30
CA ILE A 77 2.97 -10.61 5.01
C ILE A 77 4.46 -10.81 4.66
N GLY A 78 4.91 -12.06 4.64
CA GLY A 78 6.30 -12.41 4.28
C GLY A 78 6.63 -12.01 2.85
N GLU A 79 5.78 -12.30 1.89
CA GLU A 79 5.96 -11.94 0.47
C GLU A 79 5.98 -10.43 0.26
N LEU A 80 5.05 -9.70 0.86
CA LEU A 80 5.00 -8.24 0.77
C LEU A 80 6.26 -7.60 1.36
N ASN A 81 6.77 -8.14 2.45
CA ASN A 81 8.01 -7.65 3.06
C ASN A 81 9.22 -7.91 2.16
N CYS A 82 9.32 -9.10 1.56
CA CYS A 82 10.39 -9.44 0.61
C CYS A 82 10.30 -8.60 -0.67
N ALA A 83 9.13 -8.47 -1.26
CA ALA A 83 8.91 -7.65 -2.45
C ALA A 83 9.33 -6.20 -2.22
N ARG A 84 9.00 -5.64 -1.07
CA ARG A 84 9.40 -4.28 -0.67
C ARG A 84 10.91 -4.12 -0.60
N VAL A 85 11.61 -5.08 -0.03
CA VAL A 85 13.09 -5.07 0.05
C VAL A 85 13.68 -5.14 -1.36
N CYS A 86 13.17 -6.01 -2.22
CA CYS A 86 13.61 -6.11 -3.61
C CYS A 86 13.43 -4.79 -4.38
N VAL A 87 12.27 -4.13 -4.24
CA VAL A 87 12.02 -2.83 -4.88
C VAL A 87 12.99 -1.77 -4.37
N CYS A 88 13.22 -1.69 -3.08
CA CYS A 88 14.19 -0.76 -2.50
C CYS A 88 15.61 -1.00 -3.01
N VAL A 89 16.02 -2.25 -3.14
CA VAL A 89 17.34 -2.62 -3.67
C VAL A 89 17.45 -2.24 -5.14
N CYS A 90 16.49 -2.59 -5.97
CA CYS A 90 16.49 -2.26 -7.39
C CYS A 90 16.57 -0.74 -7.63
N LEU A 91 15.83 0.05 -6.85
CA LEU A 91 15.85 1.52 -6.96
C LEU A 91 17.16 2.15 -6.46
N SER A 92 17.88 1.47 -5.58
CA SER A 92 19.18 1.95 -5.07
C SER A 92 20.33 1.72 -6.07
N TYR A 93 20.17 0.79 -7.02
CA TYR A 93 21.16 0.49 -8.06
C TYR A 93 20.91 1.22 -9.39
N THR A 94 19.86 1.94 -9.51
CA THR A 94 19.55 2.84 -10.63
C THR A 94 19.70 4.30 -10.26
#